data_f8e4b74f5ad86b1aec5954fb2944fb4c
#
_entry.id   f8e4b74f5ad86b1aec5954fb2944fb4c
#
_cell.length_a   1.000
_cell.length_b   1.000
_cell.length_c   1.000
_cell.angle_alpha   90.00
_cell.angle_beta   90.00
_cell.angle_gamma   90.00
#
_symmetry.space_group_name_H-M   'P 1'
#
loop_
_entity.id
_entity.type
_entity.pdbx_description
1 polymer ?
#
loop_
_entity_poly.entity_id
_entity_poly.type
_entity_poly.pdbx_seq_one_letter_code
_entity_poly.pdbx_strand_id
1 'polypeptide(L)'
;MKAEMKYTILLLASFAFFAAEASSQCRAFTKRNCLPILEDYTQNDNYNAAVLIPGDAAELDMAFYGGVNYRVVVCSHPVLGAVEFGLYDSQGNSIWRNTDGSDHVDLSLENTQQLSIRISVPQSDAALIHEGCVSIMLGSKD
;
A
#
# COMPACT_ATOMS: atom_id res chain seq x y z
N MET A 1 14.04 31.89 -32.89
CA MET A 1 13.75 30.43 -32.88
C MET A 1 14.57 29.62 -31.90
N LYS A 2 15.87 29.89 -31.74
CA LYS A 2 16.68 29.10 -30.78
C LYS A 2 16.40 29.40 -29.31
N ALA A 3 15.80 30.54 -28.95
CA ALA A 3 15.50 30.93 -27.57
C ALA A 3 14.24 30.24 -27.02
N GLU A 4 13.25 29.96 -27.87
CA GLU A 4 11.98 29.34 -27.44
C GLU A 4 12.14 27.87 -27.06
N MET A 5 13.03 27.14 -27.72
CA MET A 5 13.29 25.73 -27.42
C MET A 5 13.97 25.52 -26.07
N LYS A 6 14.73 26.50 -25.60
CA LYS A 6 15.39 26.45 -24.27
C LYS A 6 14.41 26.60 -23.12
N TYR A 7 13.39 27.44 -23.29
CA TYR A 7 12.37 27.62 -22.25
C TYR A 7 11.43 26.42 -22.16
N THR A 8 11.13 25.78 -23.27
CA THR A 8 10.28 24.58 -23.30
C THR A 8 10.95 23.39 -22.60
N ILE A 9 12.27 23.24 -22.78
CA ILE A 9 13.04 22.17 -22.11
C ILE A 9 13.15 22.45 -20.61
N LEU A 10 13.29 23.71 -20.18
CA LEU A 10 13.32 24.06 -18.77
C LEU A 10 11.98 23.83 -18.07
N LEU A 11 10.86 24.10 -18.75
CA LEU A 11 9.52 23.85 -18.23
C LEU A 11 9.24 22.33 -18.08
N LEU A 12 9.67 21.51 -19.02
CA LEU A 12 9.51 20.06 -18.97
C LEU A 12 10.38 19.42 -17.86
N ALA A 13 11.59 19.95 -17.64
CA ALA A 13 12.47 19.48 -16.57
C ALA A 13 11.92 19.83 -15.18
N SER A 14 11.23 20.98 -15.04
CA SER A 14 10.60 21.39 -13.77
C SER A 14 9.42 20.50 -13.39
N PHE A 15 8.65 19.99 -14.36
CA PHE A 15 7.49 19.14 -14.10
C PHE A 15 7.87 17.72 -13.64
N ALA A 16 9.04 17.23 -14.10
CA ALA A 16 9.52 15.91 -13.69
C ALA A 16 9.98 15.86 -12.22
N PHE A 17 10.34 16.99 -11.64
CA PHE A 17 10.83 17.06 -10.26
C PHE A 17 9.70 16.90 -9.21
N PHE A 18 8.48 17.33 -9.53
CA PHE A 18 7.35 17.24 -8.59
C PHE A 18 6.79 15.83 -8.43
N ALA A 19 6.91 14.95 -9.44
CA ALA A 19 6.42 13.57 -9.37
C ALA A 19 7.28 12.66 -8.48
N ALA A 20 8.55 13.02 -8.25
CA ALA A 20 9.48 12.22 -7.45
C ALA A 20 9.28 12.41 -5.93
N GLU A 21 8.74 13.53 -5.48
CA GLU A 21 8.57 13.82 -4.05
C GLU A 21 7.43 13.04 -3.41
N ALA A 22 6.31 12.83 -4.11
CA ALA A 22 5.15 12.11 -3.58
C ALA A 22 5.47 10.63 -3.28
N SER A 23 6.22 9.95 -4.14
CA SER A 23 6.61 8.56 -3.93
C SER A 23 7.66 8.41 -2.82
N SER A 24 8.53 9.40 -2.61
CA SER A 24 9.53 9.36 -1.55
C SER A 24 8.92 9.53 -0.15
N GLN A 25 7.83 10.30 -0.01
CA GLN A 25 7.12 10.47 1.26
C GLN A 25 6.47 9.17 1.73
N CYS A 26 5.78 8.45 0.86
CA CYS A 26 5.20 7.16 1.19
C CYS A 26 6.26 6.10 1.48
N ARG A 27 7.40 6.16 0.81
CA ARG A 27 8.51 5.25 1.06
C ARG A 27 9.09 5.42 2.47
N ALA A 28 9.32 6.66 2.89
CA ALA A 28 9.78 6.95 4.24
C ALA A 28 8.75 6.54 5.30
N PHE A 29 7.47 6.81 5.06
CA PHE A 29 6.37 6.38 5.90
C PHE A 29 6.35 4.85 6.05
N THR A 30 6.48 4.10 4.96
CA THR A 30 6.47 2.64 4.94
C THR A 30 7.63 2.07 5.76
N LYS A 31 8.83 2.59 5.57
CA LYS A 31 10.01 2.16 6.34
C LYS A 31 9.85 2.39 7.84
N ARG A 32 9.26 3.51 8.22
CA ARG A 32 9.14 3.91 9.62
C ARG A 32 8.02 3.17 10.32
N ASN A 33 6.87 3.01 9.67
CA ASN A 33 5.65 2.56 10.32
C ASN A 33 5.26 1.12 9.98
N CYS A 34 5.60 0.62 8.79
CA CYS A 34 5.19 -0.72 8.35
C CYS A 34 6.28 -1.77 8.52
N LEU A 35 7.51 -1.44 8.16
CA LEU A 35 8.62 -2.39 8.20
C LEU A 35 8.82 -3.03 9.58
N PRO A 36 8.72 -2.30 10.71
CA PRO A 36 8.84 -2.91 12.03
C PRO A 36 7.78 -3.97 12.35
N ILE A 37 6.60 -3.91 11.72
CA ILE A 37 5.50 -4.84 11.95
C ILE A 37 5.80 -6.22 11.36
N LEU A 38 6.69 -6.30 10.37
CA LEU A 38 7.12 -7.58 9.81
C LEU A 38 7.88 -8.45 10.85
N GLU A 39 8.50 -7.83 11.83
CA GLU A 39 9.29 -8.52 12.87
C GLU A 39 10.34 -9.46 12.24
N ASP A 40 10.20 -10.77 12.46
CA ASP A 40 11.12 -11.79 11.96
C ASP A 40 10.80 -12.29 10.54
N TYR A 41 9.74 -11.76 9.92
CA TYR A 41 9.44 -12.05 8.51
C TYR A 41 10.35 -11.25 7.59
N THR A 42 10.88 -11.92 6.58
CA THR A 42 11.72 -11.27 5.57
C THR A 42 10.85 -10.60 4.52
N GLN A 43 11.08 -9.33 4.26
CA GLN A 43 10.37 -8.61 3.21
C GLN A 43 10.65 -9.21 1.83
N ASN A 44 9.58 -9.54 1.11
CA ASN A 44 9.68 -10.23 -0.18
C ASN A 44 9.74 -9.31 -1.38
N ASP A 45 9.07 -8.16 -1.29
CA ASP A 45 8.86 -7.27 -2.44
C ASP A 45 9.24 -5.83 -2.14
N ASN A 46 9.18 -5.04 -3.19
CA ASN A 46 9.27 -3.60 -3.10
C ASN A 46 8.09 -3.02 -2.30
N TYR A 47 8.25 -1.77 -1.87
CA TYR A 47 7.18 -1.06 -1.19
C TYR A 47 6.01 -0.80 -2.13
N ASN A 48 4.83 -1.33 -1.80
CA ASN A 48 3.58 -1.03 -2.47
C ASN A 48 2.86 0.04 -1.64
N ALA A 49 2.84 1.26 -2.14
CA ALA A 49 2.26 2.38 -1.44
C ALA A 49 1.50 3.30 -2.39
N ALA A 50 0.45 3.90 -1.86
CA ALA A 50 -0.35 4.90 -2.58
C ALA A 50 -0.79 6.00 -1.63
N VAL A 51 -1.01 7.19 -2.17
CA VAL A 51 -1.66 8.29 -1.44
C VAL A 51 -3.15 8.17 -1.68
N LEU A 52 -3.92 8.01 -0.61
CA LEU A 52 -5.38 7.84 -0.67
C LEU A 52 -6.07 8.95 0.14
N ILE A 53 -7.34 9.15 -0.17
CA ILE A 53 -8.22 10.07 0.53
C ILE A 53 -9.40 9.32 1.15
N PRO A 54 -10.15 9.93 2.08
CA PRO A 54 -11.36 9.31 2.63
C PRO A 54 -12.34 8.88 1.52
N GLY A 55 -12.85 7.67 1.65
CA GLY A 55 -13.74 7.06 0.67
C GLY A 55 -13.05 6.29 -0.45
N ASP A 56 -11.73 6.36 -0.55
CA ASP A 56 -10.97 5.62 -1.56
C ASP A 56 -10.92 4.12 -1.25
N ALA A 57 -10.78 3.34 -2.31
CA ALA A 57 -10.51 1.91 -2.26
C ALA A 57 -9.34 1.57 -3.17
N ALA A 58 -8.57 0.58 -2.79
CA ALA A 58 -7.44 0.08 -3.58
C ALA A 58 -7.39 -1.44 -3.54
N GLU A 59 -6.83 -2.04 -4.56
CA GLU A 59 -6.69 -3.49 -4.68
C GLU A 59 -5.31 -3.84 -5.25
N LEU A 60 -4.69 -4.87 -4.68
CA LEU A 60 -3.40 -5.38 -5.13
C LEU A 60 -3.45 -6.91 -5.17
N ASP A 61 -3.16 -7.48 -6.32
CA ASP A 61 -3.07 -8.92 -6.49
C ASP A 61 -1.64 -9.40 -6.23
N MET A 62 -1.51 -10.42 -5.42
CA MET A 62 -0.22 -11.00 -5.05
C MET A 62 -0.26 -12.52 -5.12
N ALA A 63 0.85 -13.12 -5.55
CA ALA A 63 1.01 -14.57 -5.55
C ALA A 63 1.53 -15.05 -4.19
N PHE A 64 0.89 -16.09 -3.66
CA PHE A 64 1.26 -16.75 -2.42
C PHE A 64 1.61 -18.22 -2.71
N TYR A 65 2.82 -18.62 -2.38
CA TYR A 65 3.28 -19.98 -2.60
C TYR A 65 2.83 -20.91 -1.47
N GLY A 66 2.38 -22.10 -1.83
CA GLY A 66 1.97 -23.10 -0.87
C GLY A 66 3.11 -23.53 0.05
N GLY A 67 2.80 -23.75 1.33
CA GLY A 67 3.77 -24.19 2.33
C GLY A 67 4.69 -23.10 2.89
N VAL A 68 4.51 -21.85 2.50
CA VAL A 68 5.29 -20.72 3.01
C VAL A 68 4.46 -19.94 4.04
N ASN A 69 5.10 -19.53 5.12
CA ASN A 69 4.46 -18.64 6.11
C ASN A 69 4.61 -17.19 5.67
N TYR A 70 3.51 -16.48 5.59
CA TYR A 70 3.47 -15.08 5.18
C TYR A 70 2.89 -14.19 6.26
N ARG A 71 3.37 -12.94 6.27
CA ARG A 71 2.72 -11.84 6.96
C ARG A 71 2.38 -10.74 5.96
N VAL A 72 1.10 -10.40 5.87
CA VAL A 72 0.62 -9.25 5.11
C VAL A 72 0.41 -8.10 6.09
N VAL A 73 1.06 -6.98 5.85
CA VAL A 73 0.97 -5.76 6.67
C VAL A 73 0.35 -4.66 5.85
N VAL A 74 -0.66 -3.99 6.40
CA VAL A 74 -1.26 -2.79 5.82
C VAL A 74 -1.13 -1.67 6.83
N CYS A 75 -0.37 -0.64 6.48
CA CYS A 75 -0.18 0.56 7.29
C CYS A 75 -0.81 1.75 6.63
N SER A 76 -1.43 2.62 7.40
CA SER A 76 -2.03 3.85 6.91
C SER A 76 -1.70 5.02 7.81
N HIS A 77 -1.61 6.20 7.21
CA HIS A 77 -1.45 7.43 7.98
C HIS A 77 -2.68 7.64 8.87
N PRO A 78 -2.49 8.01 10.15
CA PRO A 78 -3.62 8.17 11.09
C PRO A 78 -4.69 9.16 10.64
N VAL A 79 -4.35 10.12 9.78
CA VAL A 79 -5.32 11.10 9.25
C VAL A 79 -6.46 10.44 8.45
N LEU A 80 -6.24 9.23 7.94
CA LEU A 80 -7.23 8.48 7.16
C LEU A 80 -8.25 7.73 8.02
N GLY A 81 -8.06 7.68 9.33
CA GLY A 81 -8.91 6.93 10.24
C GLY A 81 -8.64 5.42 10.20
N ALA A 82 -9.66 4.64 10.55
CA ALA A 82 -9.56 3.18 10.61
C ALA A 82 -9.70 2.57 9.22
N VAL A 83 -8.57 2.36 8.56
CA VAL A 83 -8.53 1.72 7.23
C VAL A 83 -8.83 0.24 7.36
N GLU A 84 -9.79 -0.24 6.58
CA GLU A 84 -10.13 -1.65 6.51
C GLU A 84 -9.38 -2.34 5.39
N PHE A 85 -8.96 -3.59 5.62
CA PHE A 85 -8.42 -4.42 4.56
C PHE A 85 -8.81 -5.88 4.72
N GLY A 86 -8.78 -6.60 3.63
CA GLY A 86 -9.11 -8.02 3.60
C GLY A 86 -8.38 -8.74 2.48
N LEU A 87 -8.35 -10.06 2.62
CA LEU A 87 -7.80 -10.99 1.64
C LEU A 87 -8.94 -11.72 0.95
N TYR A 88 -8.87 -11.80 -0.37
CA TYR A 88 -9.89 -12.41 -1.21
C TYR A 88 -9.25 -13.37 -2.20
N ASP A 89 -9.92 -14.49 -2.49
CA ASP A 89 -9.45 -15.43 -3.49
C ASP A 89 -9.74 -14.94 -4.93
N SER A 90 -9.34 -15.72 -5.92
CA SER A 90 -9.54 -15.37 -7.34
C SER A 90 -11.01 -15.34 -7.76
N GLN A 91 -11.91 -15.91 -6.96
CA GLN A 91 -13.36 -15.89 -7.18
C GLN A 91 -14.06 -14.77 -6.43
N GLY A 92 -13.32 -13.95 -5.70
CA GLY A 92 -13.85 -12.85 -4.92
C GLY A 92 -14.38 -13.23 -3.56
N ASN A 93 -14.16 -14.47 -3.09
CA ASN A 93 -14.56 -14.89 -1.76
C ASN A 93 -13.61 -14.33 -0.71
N SER A 94 -14.17 -13.79 0.39
CA SER A 94 -13.39 -13.30 1.52
C SER A 94 -12.75 -14.46 2.27
N ILE A 95 -11.43 -14.40 2.42
CA ILE A 95 -10.67 -15.33 3.24
C ILE A 95 -10.49 -14.77 4.65
N TRP A 96 -10.23 -13.48 4.75
CA TRP A 96 -9.98 -12.81 6.02
C TRP A 96 -10.23 -11.30 5.90
N ARG A 97 -10.65 -10.67 6.99
CA ARG A 97 -10.81 -9.21 7.09
C ARG A 97 -10.38 -8.74 8.48
N ASN A 98 -9.84 -7.54 8.57
CA ASN A 98 -9.39 -6.94 9.84
C ASN A 98 -10.54 -6.33 10.68
N THR A 99 -11.56 -7.11 10.98
CA THR A 99 -12.70 -6.64 11.78
C THR A 99 -12.33 -6.25 13.21
N ASP A 100 -11.18 -6.69 13.68
CA ASP A 100 -10.61 -6.38 15.00
C ASP A 100 -9.67 -5.16 14.99
N GLY A 101 -9.52 -4.50 13.86
CA GLY A 101 -8.61 -3.35 13.70
C GLY A 101 -7.13 -3.70 13.56
N SER A 102 -6.80 -4.97 13.36
CA SER A 102 -5.40 -5.40 13.16
C SER A 102 -4.79 -4.77 11.92
N ASP A 103 -3.48 -4.49 11.98
CA ASP A 103 -2.71 -3.95 10.87
C ASP A 103 -1.96 -5.03 10.08
N HIS A 104 -2.09 -6.30 10.46
CA HIS A 104 -1.45 -7.42 9.78
C HIS A 104 -2.23 -8.72 9.96
N VAL A 105 -1.94 -9.67 9.09
CA VAL A 105 -2.43 -11.04 9.17
C VAL A 105 -1.32 -12.01 8.79
N ASP A 106 -1.23 -13.11 9.54
CA ASP A 106 -0.32 -14.20 9.24
C ASP A 106 -1.13 -15.32 8.57
N LEU A 107 -0.60 -15.85 7.47
CA LEU A 107 -1.25 -16.93 6.73
C LEU A 107 -0.25 -17.89 6.13
N SER A 108 -0.72 -19.13 5.96
CA SER A 108 -0.03 -20.17 5.25
C SER A 108 -1.05 -20.95 4.42
N LEU A 109 -0.78 -21.10 3.14
CA LEU A 109 -1.68 -21.79 2.21
C LEU A 109 -1.13 -23.16 1.86
N GLU A 110 -2.01 -24.13 1.66
CA GLU A 110 -1.60 -25.47 1.19
C GLU A 110 -1.16 -25.46 -0.27
N ASN A 111 -1.85 -24.67 -1.09
CA ASN A 111 -1.61 -24.59 -2.53
C ASN A 111 -1.21 -23.18 -2.93
N THR A 112 -0.30 -23.09 -3.88
CA THR A 112 0.07 -21.81 -4.50
C THR A 112 -1.13 -21.20 -5.19
N GLN A 113 -1.45 -19.95 -4.87
CA GLN A 113 -2.58 -19.23 -5.46
C GLN A 113 -2.37 -17.73 -5.40
N GLN A 114 -3.14 -17.02 -6.19
CA GLN A 114 -3.19 -15.58 -6.20
C GLN A 114 -4.31 -15.09 -5.30
N LEU A 115 -4.00 -14.13 -4.43
CA LEU A 115 -4.98 -13.47 -3.56
C LEU A 115 -5.00 -11.98 -3.88
N SER A 116 -6.18 -11.38 -3.73
CA SER A 116 -6.34 -9.93 -3.79
C SER A 116 -6.35 -9.35 -2.38
N ILE A 117 -5.55 -8.32 -2.17
CA ILE A 117 -5.59 -7.51 -0.96
C ILE A 117 -6.43 -6.28 -1.29
N ARG A 118 -7.57 -6.12 -0.64
CA ARG A 118 -8.48 -4.98 -0.85
C ARG A 118 -8.44 -4.07 0.35
N ILE A 119 -8.29 -2.76 0.08
CA ILE A 119 -8.21 -1.72 1.09
C ILE A 119 -9.39 -0.77 0.89
N SER A 120 -10.00 -0.35 2.00
CA SER A 120 -11.07 0.65 2.01
C SER A 120 -10.75 1.71 3.06
N VAL A 121 -10.68 2.97 2.61
CA VAL A 121 -10.52 4.12 3.50
C VAL A 121 -11.91 4.61 3.89
N PRO A 122 -12.19 4.78 5.20
CA PRO A 122 -13.51 5.22 5.62
C PRO A 122 -13.83 6.63 5.12
N GLN A 123 -15.11 6.91 4.93
CA GLN A 123 -15.59 8.26 4.65
C GLN A 123 -15.30 9.19 5.82
N SER A 124 -15.15 10.47 5.52
CA SER A 124 -14.93 11.50 6.53
C SER A 124 -15.91 12.65 6.31
N ASP A 125 -16.47 13.15 7.42
CA ASP A 125 -17.32 14.35 7.43
C ASP A 125 -16.52 15.64 7.63
N ALA A 126 -15.19 15.55 7.65
CA ALA A 126 -14.32 16.70 7.82
C ALA A 126 -14.50 17.71 6.67
N ALA A 127 -14.47 19.00 6.99
CA ALA A 127 -14.60 20.07 6.01
C ALA A 127 -13.42 20.11 5.03
N LEU A 128 -12.24 19.62 5.45
CA LEU A 128 -11.05 19.49 4.61
C LEU A 128 -10.78 18.03 4.29
N ILE A 129 -10.48 17.76 3.02
CA ILE A 129 -10.07 16.43 2.58
C ILE A 129 -8.59 16.28 2.90
N HIS A 130 -8.27 15.27 3.70
CA HIS A 130 -6.89 14.91 4.02
C HIS A 130 -6.48 13.71 3.18
N GLU A 131 -5.27 13.75 2.65
CA GLU A 131 -4.66 12.62 1.98
C GLU A 131 -3.58 12.00 2.86
N GLY A 132 -3.36 10.71 2.72
CA GLY A 132 -2.36 10.01 3.49
C GLY A 132 -1.83 8.79 2.77
N CYS A 133 -0.64 8.34 3.18
CA CYS A 133 -0.04 7.14 2.65
C CYS A 133 -0.74 5.89 3.19
N VAL A 134 -0.98 4.92 2.31
CA VAL A 134 -1.35 3.56 2.66
C VAL A 134 -0.35 2.63 2.00
N SER A 135 0.23 1.73 2.76
CA SER A 135 1.26 0.82 2.27
C SER A 135 0.90 -0.62 2.57
N ILE A 136 1.20 -1.50 1.63
CA ILE A 136 1.07 -2.95 1.77
C ILE A 136 2.46 -3.55 1.71
N MET A 137 2.80 -4.38 2.70
CA MET A 137 4.05 -5.13 2.73
C MET A 137 3.76 -6.61 2.89
N LEU A 138 4.54 -7.41 2.20
CA LEU A 138 4.51 -8.87 2.31
C LEU A 138 5.86 -9.34 2.82
N GLY A 139 5.83 -10.12 3.90
CA GLY A 139 6.99 -10.82 4.41
C GLY A 139 6.76 -12.32 4.43
N SER A 140 7.83 -13.09 4.39
CA SER A 140 7.79 -14.54 4.51
C SER A 140 8.84 -15.05 5.47
N LYS A 141 8.60 -16.24 6.00
CA LYS A 141 9.59 -17.00 6.77
C LYS A 141 9.37 -18.49 6.60
N ASP A 142 10.45 -19.24 6.76
CA ASP A 142 10.44 -20.71 6.69
C ASP A 142 9.82 -21.34 7.95
#